data_b0c9b4911fe667bf732639d3da7ddde5
#
_entry.id   b0c9b4911fe667bf732639d3da7ddde5
#
_cell.length_a   1.000
_cell.length_b   1.000
_cell.length_c   1.000
_cell.angle_alpha   90.00
_cell.angle_beta   90.00
_cell.angle_gamma   90.00
#
_symmetry.space_group_name_H-M   'P 1'
#
loop_
_entity.id
_entity.type
_entity.pdbx_description
1 polymer ?
#
loop_
_entity_poly.entity_id
_entity_poly.type
_entity_poly.pdbx_seq_one_letter_code
_entity_poly.pdbx_strand_id
1 'polypeptide(L)'
;KEDDCLLNKKVKKAFEAGITPILCCGESLEQRETGVTMDWIRLQIKSDLAGITADQVKKLVIAYEPIWAIGTGKTATADQAQEVCKGIRDLIAEIYNEETAEAVRIQYGGSMNAGNAKELLAKPDIDGGLIGGASLKKDFGDIVNA
;
A
#
# COMPACT_ATOMS: atom_id res chain seq x y z
N LYS A 1 10.80 -5.64 14.36
CA LYS A 1 9.38 -5.54 14.06
C LYS A 1 8.86 -4.26 14.70
N GLU A 2 8.35 -3.35 13.88
CA GLU A 2 7.83 -2.06 14.33
C GLU A 2 6.33 -2.21 14.62
N ASP A 3 5.84 -1.49 15.61
CA ASP A 3 4.42 -1.40 15.91
C ASP A 3 3.81 -0.12 15.31
N ASP A 4 2.48 -0.07 15.24
CA ASP A 4 1.76 1.04 14.62
C ASP A 4 2.00 2.37 15.38
N CYS A 5 2.23 2.33 16.69
CA CYS A 5 2.57 3.54 17.47
C CYS A 5 3.90 4.15 17.01
N LEU A 6 4.91 3.32 16.76
CA LEU A 6 6.19 3.74 16.23
C LEU A 6 6.07 4.23 14.78
N LEU A 7 5.28 3.53 13.95
CA LEU A 7 5.03 3.93 12.56
C LEU A 7 4.35 5.31 12.50
N ASN A 8 3.33 5.56 13.32
CA ASN A 8 2.70 6.87 13.41
C ASN A 8 3.70 7.99 13.75
N LYS A 9 4.61 7.75 14.71
CA LYS A 9 5.67 8.72 15.07
C LYS A 9 6.62 8.97 13.89
N LYS A 10 6.97 7.92 13.14
CA LYS A 10 7.83 8.04 11.95
C LYS A 10 7.17 8.82 10.83
N VAL A 11 5.89 8.57 10.55
CA VAL A 11 5.12 9.31 9.53
C VAL A 11 5.08 10.80 9.89
N LYS A 12 4.75 11.14 11.15
CA LYS A 12 4.78 12.54 11.64
C LYS A 12 6.13 13.16 11.46
N LYS A 13 7.20 12.45 11.85
CA LYS A 13 8.57 12.96 11.77
C LYS A 13 9.03 13.17 10.32
N ALA A 14 8.62 12.30 9.40
CA ALA A 14 8.91 12.47 7.98
C ALA A 14 8.28 13.76 7.45
N PHE A 15 7.02 14.02 7.74
CA PHE A 15 6.35 15.28 7.34
C PHE A 15 6.99 16.52 7.97
N GLU A 16 7.36 16.47 9.26
CA GLU A 16 8.10 17.56 9.92
C GLU A 16 9.44 17.86 9.22
N ALA A 17 10.10 16.81 8.70
CA ALA A 17 11.36 16.93 7.99
C ALA A 17 11.21 17.28 6.49
N GLY A 18 9.99 17.47 5.99
CA GLY A 18 9.71 17.74 4.58
C GLY A 18 9.92 16.54 3.66
N ILE A 19 9.91 15.32 4.22
CA ILE A 19 10.06 14.06 3.47
C ILE A 19 8.68 13.47 3.21
N THR A 20 8.41 13.06 1.98
CA THR A 20 7.20 12.29 1.62
C THR A 20 7.37 10.85 2.09
N PRO A 21 6.57 10.37 3.06
CA PRO A 21 6.66 8.99 3.51
C PRO A 21 5.94 8.03 2.57
N ILE A 22 6.45 6.79 2.49
CA ILE A 22 5.72 5.64 1.97
C ILE A 22 5.35 4.80 3.17
N LEU A 23 4.05 4.71 3.46
CA LEU A 23 3.52 3.91 4.56
C LEU A 23 3.14 2.53 4.04
N CYS A 24 3.81 1.49 4.55
CA CYS A 24 3.52 0.10 4.18
C CYS A 24 2.52 -0.51 5.16
N CYS A 25 1.50 -1.19 4.64
CA CYS A 25 0.54 -1.98 5.41
C CYS A 25 0.30 -3.31 4.73
N GLY A 26 -0.09 -4.33 5.49
CA GLY A 26 -0.36 -5.65 4.93
C GLY A 26 -0.62 -6.69 6.00
N GLU A 27 -1.29 -7.75 5.58
CA GLU A 27 -1.68 -8.85 6.44
C GLU A 27 -0.77 -10.07 6.27
N SER A 28 -0.74 -10.93 7.29
CA SER A 28 -0.14 -12.26 7.23
C SER A 28 -1.04 -13.24 6.49
N LEU A 29 -0.47 -14.41 6.13
CA LEU A 29 -1.26 -15.49 5.51
C LEU A 29 -2.40 -15.97 6.44
N GLU A 30 -2.13 -16.10 7.72
CA GLU A 30 -3.14 -16.49 8.71
C GLU A 30 -4.31 -15.50 8.75
N GLN A 31 -4.03 -14.20 8.75
CA GLN A 31 -5.06 -13.15 8.72
C GLN A 31 -5.87 -13.19 7.43
N ARG A 32 -5.23 -13.50 6.30
CA ARG A 32 -5.91 -13.67 5.01
C ARG A 32 -6.83 -14.88 5.02
N GLU A 33 -6.35 -16.03 5.47
CA GLU A 33 -7.10 -17.29 5.49
C GLU A 33 -8.26 -17.27 6.49
N THR A 34 -8.13 -16.52 7.59
CA THR A 34 -9.20 -16.33 8.58
C THR A 34 -10.20 -15.24 8.18
N GLY A 35 -9.99 -14.55 7.05
CA GLY A 35 -10.93 -13.56 6.52
C GLY A 35 -10.92 -12.21 7.22
N VAL A 36 -9.86 -11.89 7.99
CA VAL A 36 -9.75 -10.62 8.75
C VAL A 36 -8.83 -9.59 8.07
N THR A 37 -8.50 -9.79 6.79
CA THR A 37 -7.62 -8.89 6.03
C THR A 37 -8.01 -7.42 6.20
N MET A 38 -9.26 -7.06 5.91
CA MET A 38 -9.68 -5.66 5.95
C MET A 38 -9.79 -5.09 7.36
N ASP A 39 -10.10 -5.92 8.37
CA ASP A 39 -10.09 -5.49 9.78
C ASP A 39 -8.67 -5.16 10.22
N TRP A 40 -7.70 -5.98 9.81
CA TRP A 40 -6.28 -5.75 10.08
C TRP A 40 -5.76 -4.49 9.40
N ILE A 41 -6.01 -4.32 8.10
CA ILE A 41 -5.64 -3.12 7.34
C ILE A 41 -6.28 -1.86 7.94
N ARG A 42 -7.55 -1.94 8.32
CA ARG A 42 -8.27 -0.84 9.01
C ARG A 42 -7.57 -0.44 10.31
N LEU A 43 -7.15 -1.42 11.10
CA LEU A 43 -6.43 -1.16 12.35
C LEU A 43 -5.10 -0.44 12.07
N GLN A 44 -4.28 -0.96 11.15
CA GLN A 44 -3.00 -0.34 10.77
C GLN A 44 -3.20 1.10 10.29
N ILE A 45 -4.04 1.32 9.28
CA ILE A 45 -4.25 2.65 8.69
C ILE A 45 -4.77 3.66 9.71
N LYS A 46 -5.76 3.29 10.54
CA LYS A 46 -6.29 4.18 11.58
C LYS A 46 -5.25 4.54 12.63
N SER A 47 -4.42 3.58 13.02
CA SER A 47 -3.36 3.79 14.02
C SER A 47 -2.21 4.62 13.46
N ASP A 48 -1.74 4.27 12.27
CA ASP A 48 -0.58 4.90 11.64
C ASP A 48 -0.86 6.35 11.22
N LEU A 49 -2.09 6.65 10.83
CA LEU A 49 -2.51 7.99 10.41
C LEU A 49 -3.14 8.84 11.52
N ALA A 50 -3.14 8.36 12.77
CA ALA A 50 -3.70 9.11 13.89
C ALA A 50 -3.04 10.50 14.05
N GLY A 51 -3.84 11.58 13.90
CA GLY A 51 -3.37 12.95 13.99
C GLY A 51 -2.58 13.47 12.77
N ILE A 52 -2.58 12.73 11.65
CA ILE A 52 -2.11 13.21 10.34
C ILE A 52 -3.26 13.96 9.67
N THR A 53 -3.00 15.12 9.09
CA THR A 53 -4.02 15.94 8.43
C THR A 53 -4.38 15.43 7.03
N ALA A 54 -5.56 15.77 6.53
CA ALA A 54 -5.97 15.43 5.16
C ALA A 54 -4.95 15.92 4.11
N ASP A 55 -4.43 17.15 4.26
CA ASP A 55 -3.43 17.72 3.35
C ASP A 55 -2.09 16.97 3.38
N GLN A 56 -1.73 16.36 4.51
CA GLN A 56 -0.57 15.49 4.60
C GLN A 56 -0.85 14.14 3.93
N VAL A 57 -2.03 13.55 4.15
CA VAL A 57 -2.41 12.27 3.53
C VAL A 57 -2.49 12.38 2.00
N LYS A 58 -2.94 13.48 1.44
CA LYS A 58 -2.90 13.73 -0.02
C LYS A 58 -1.48 13.62 -0.63
N LYS A 59 -0.45 13.83 0.18
CA LYS A 59 0.97 13.74 -0.24
C LYS A 59 1.62 12.41 0.14
N LEU A 60 0.96 11.62 0.97
CA LEU A 60 1.42 10.31 1.39
C LEU A 60 1.33 9.30 0.24
N VAL A 61 2.20 8.31 0.26
CA VAL A 61 2.03 7.09 -0.51
C VAL A 61 1.72 5.96 0.45
N ILE A 62 0.68 5.18 0.16
CA ILE A 62 0.37 3.95 0.90
C ILE A 62 0.76 2.76 0.01
N ALA A 63 1.56 1.85 0.55
CA ALA A 63 1.95 0.62 -0.13
C ALA A 63 1.28 -0.58 0.53
N TYR A 64 0.40 -1.26 -0.20
CA TYR A 64 -0.16 -2.53 0.25
C TYR A 64 0.83 -3.65 -0.01
N GLU A 65 1.35 -4.22 1.04
CA GLU A 65 2.33 -5.30 1.03
C GLU A 65 1.75 -6.57 1.69
N PRO A 66 1.07 -7.46 0.96
CA PRO A 66 0.64 -8.75 1.50
C PRO A 66 1.89 -9.54 1.94
N ILE A 67 2.11 -9.67 3.25
CA ILE A 67 3.34 -10.25 3.83
C ILE A 67 3.56 -11.67 3.28
N TRP A 68 2.48 -12.41 3.06
CA TRP A 68 2.51 -13.77 2.51
C TRP A 68 2.95 -13.85 1.04
N ALA A 69 2.98 -12.72 0.32
CA ALA A 69 3.40 -12.65 -1.09
C ALA A 69 4.78 -12.00 -1.27
N ILE A 70 5.50 -11.63 -0.17
CA ILE A 70 6.81 -11.00 -0.26
C ILE A 70 7.91 -12.07 -0.14
N GLY A 71 8.67 -12.27 -1.22
CA GLY A 71 9.83 -13.17 -1.22
C GLY A 71 9.51 -14.66 -1.03
N THR A 72 8.24 -15.06 -1.11
CA THR A 72 7.78 -16.44 -0.89
C THR A 72 7.57 -17.22 -2.17
N GLY A 73 7.63 -16.56 -3.32
CA GLY A 73 7.22 -17.11 -4.63
C GLY A 73 5.69 -17.13 -4.84
N LYS A 74 4.88 -16.79 -3.82
CA LYS A 74 3.45 -16.56 -3.96
C LYS A 74 3.21 -15.12 -4.42
N THR A 75 2.19 -14.90 -5.24
CA THR A 75 1.74 -13.59 -5.66
C THR A 75 0.25 -13.46 -5.37
N ALA A 76 -0.19 -12.28 -4.94
CA ALA A 76 -1.61 -11.98 -4.96
C ALA A 76 -2.07 -11.88 -6.42
N THR A 77 -3.28 -12.33 -6.71
CA THR A 77 -3.90 -12.02 -8.01
C THR A 77 -4.17 -10.53 -8.12
N ALA A 78 -4.29 -10.01 -9.34
CA ALA A 78 -4.61 -8.60 -9.54
C ALA A 78 -5.96 -8.21 -8.89
N ASP A 79 -6.93 -9.13 -8.87
CA ASP A 79 -8.22 -8.92 -8.21
C ASP A 79 -8.08 -8.88 -6.67
N GLN A 80 -7.25 -9.72 -6.09
CA GLN A 80 -6.96 -9.68 -4.65
C GLN A 80 -6.24 -8.39 -4.24
N ALA A 81 -5.28 -7.94 -5.05
CA ALA A 81 -4.60 -6.66 -4.83
C ALA A 81 -5.57 -5.48 -4.96
N GLN A 82 -6.43 -5.50 -5.99
CA GLN A 82 -7.47 -4.49 -6.23
C GLN A 82 -8.44 -4.40 -5.06
N GLU A 83 -8.94 -5.53 -4.57
CA GLU A 83 -9.86 -5.60 -3.44
C GLU A 83 -9.33 -4.83 -2.22
N VAL A 84 -8.06 -5.08 -1.87
CA VAL A 84 -7.46 -4.43 -0.70
C VAL A 84 -7.09 -2.98 -0.97
N CYS A 85 -6.54 -2.64 -2.13
CA CYS A 85 -6.24 -1.25 -2.50
C CYS A 85 -7.51 -0.40 -2.52
N LYS A 86 -8.62 -0.93 -3.08
CA LYS A 86 -9.93 -0.28 -3.01
C LYS A 86 -10.37 -0.09 -1.56
N GLY A 87 -10.29 -1.12 -0.74
CA GLY A 87 -10.65 -1.05 0.67
C GLY A 87 -9.85 -0.02 1.44
N ILE A 88 -8.55 0.17 1.12
CA ILE A 88 -7.72 1.25 1.68
C ILE A 88 -8.25 2.61 1.21
N ARG A 89 -8.56 2.79 -0.07
CA ARG A 89 -9.11 4.05 -0.60
C ARG A 89 -10.45 4.41 0.05
N ASP A 90 -11.37 3.45 0.14
CA ASP A 90 -12.66 3.61 0.82
C ASP A 90 -12.47 4.01 2.30
N LEU A 91 -11.48 3.42 2.97
CA LEU A 91 -11.14 3.74 4.35
C LEU A 91 -10.58 5.16 4.51
N ILE A 92 -9.77 5.64 3.59
CA ILE A 92 -9.28 7.03 3.58
C ILE A 92 -10.46 7.99 3.37
N ALA A 93 -11.41 7.66 2.50
CA ALA A 93 -12.64 8.45 2.33
C ALA A 93 -13.46 8.51 3.63
N GLU A 94 -13.59 7.38 4.34
CA GLU A 94 -14.29 7.31 5.64
C GLU A 94 -13.61 8.17 6.72
N ILE A 95 -12.27 8.12 6.81
CA ILE A 95 -11.51 8.80 7.87
C ILE A 95 -11.39 10.30 7.60
N TYR A 96 -11.25 10.69 6.35
CA TYR A 96 -11.02 12.07 5.91
C TYR A 96 -12.16 12.57 5.02
N ASN A 97 -12.11 12.31 3.73
CA ASN A 97 -13.12 12.62 2.71
C ASN A 97 -12.73 12.01 1.35
N GLU A 98 -13.66 12.05 0.38
CA GLU A 98 -13.45 11.56 -0.99
C GLU A 98 -12.28 12.25 -1.70
N GLU A 99 -12.16 13.57 -1.57
CA GLU A 99 -11.07 14.35 -2.20
C GLU A 99 -9.68 13.85 -1.75
N THR A 100 -9.55 13.53 -0.47
CA THR A 100 -8.30 12.99 0.08
C THR A 100 -8.05 11.58 -0.42
N ALA A 101 -9.09 10.75 -0.50
CA ALA A 101 -9.01 9.39 -0.99
C ALA A 101 -8.61 9.32 -2.48
N GLU A 102 -9.12 10.22 -3.29
CA GLU A 102 -8.74 10.33 -4.70
C GLU A 102 -7.31 10.86 -4.91
N ALA A 103 -6.85 11.72 -4.01
CA ALA A 103 -5.52 12.33 -4.12
C ALA A 103 -4.39 11.42 -3.60
N VAL A 104 -4.65 10.57 -2.60
CA VAL A 104 -3.65 9.66 -2.06
C VAL A 104 -3.23 8.60 -3.08
N ARG A 105 -1.93 8.34 -3.18
CA ARG A 105 -1.41 7.30 -4.06
C ARG A 105 -1.33 5.97 -3.32
N ILE A 106 -1.95 4.93 -3.90
CA ILE A 106 -1.95 3.57 -3.35
C ILE A 106 -1.16 2.66 -4.29
N GLN A 107 -0.08 2.07 -3.79
CA GLN A 107 0.79 1.18 -4.54
C GLN A 107 0.60 -0.26 -4.09
N TYR A 108 0.73 -1.20 -5.04
CA TYR A 108 0.88 -2.62 -4.72
C TYR A 108 2.37 -2.93 -4.48
N GLY A 109 2.70 -3.46 -3.31
CA GLY A 109 4.07 -3.76 -2.88
C GLY A 109 4.35 -5.27 -2.73
N GLY A 110 3.45 -6.13 -3.15
CA GLY A 110 3.72 -7.56 -3.28
C GLY A 110 4.65 -7.86 -4.46
N SER A 111 4.78 -9.13 -4.82
CA SER A 111 5.61 -9.54 -5.97
C SER A 111 5.06 -8.97 -7.28
N MET A 112 5.68 -7.90 -7.78
CA MET A 112 5.44 -7.33 -9.10
C MET A 112 6.64 -7.57 -10.01
N ASN A 113 6.38 -7.98 -11.25
CA ASN A 113 7.37 -8.26 -12.28
C ASN A 113 6.80 -7.90 -13.67
N ALA A 114 7.62 -7.95 -14.72
CA ALA A 114 7.20 -7.61 -16.07
C ALA A 114 5.98 -8.42 -16.58
N GLY A 115 5.80 -9.64 -16.09
CA GLY A 115 4.69 -10.51 -16.52
C GLY A 115 3.33 -10.16 -15.92
N ASN A 116 3.28 -9.52 -14.74
CA ASN A 116 2.04 -9.17 -14.06
C ASN A 116 1.80 -7.66 -13.88
N ALA A 117 2.80 -6.82 -14.17
CA ALA A 117 2.72 -5.38 -13.97
C ALA A 117 1.55 -4.75 -14.72
N LYS A 118 1.38 -5.09 -16.00
CA LYS A 118 0.30 -4.55 -16.84
C LYS A 118 -1.10 -4.86 -16.30
N GLU A 119 -1.32 -6.10 -15.81
CA GLU A 119 -2.61 -6.50 -15.24
C GLU A 119 -2.89 -5.78 -13.91
N LEU A 120 -1.87 -5.65 -13.06
CA LEU A 120 -1.97 -4.94 -11.79
C LEU A 120 -2.23 -3.45 -12.00
N LEU A 121 -1.46 -2.79 -12.88
CA LEU A 121 -1.58 -1.35 -13.14
C LEU A 121 -2.84 -0.98 -13.95
N ALA A 122 -3.52 -1.96 -14.55
CA ALA A 122 -4.83 -1.74 -15.18
C ALA A 122 -5.98 -1.69 -14.18
N LYS A 123 -5.74 -2.00 -12.89
CA LYS A 123 -6.78 -1.94 -11.86
C LYS A 123 -7.02 -0.50 -11.39
N PRO A 124 -8.30 -0.11 -11.16
CA PRO A 124 -8.66 1.28 -10.89
C PRO A 124 -8.11 1.88 -9.59
N ASP A 125 -7.79 1.05 -8.59
CA ASP A 125 -7.31 1.53 -7.30
C ASP A 125 -5.83 1.19 -7.03
N ILE A 126 -5.10 0.74 -8.05
CA ILE A 126 -3.65 0.50 -7.99
C ILE A 126 -2.93 1.59 -8.78
N ASP A 127 -2.45 2.63 -8.10
CA ASP A 127 -1.82 3.80 -8.71
C ASP A 127 -0.35 3.58 -9.08
N GLY A 128 0.22 2.42 -8.75
CA GLY A 128 1.61 2.11 -9.01
C GLY A 128 2.08 0.85 -8.29
N GLY A 129 3.39 0.61 -8.35
CA GLY A 129 4.04 -0.51 -7.69
C GLY A 129 5.21 -0.09 -6.82
N LEU A 130 5.39 -0.75 -5.68
CA LEU A 130 6.61 -0.69 -4.88
C LEU A 130 7.46 -1.91 -5.23
N ILE A 131 8.54 -1.69 -5.98
CA ILE A 131 9.31 -2.75 -6.61
C ILE A 131 10.61 -3.01 -5.83
N GLY A 132 10.76 -4.22 -5.32
CA GLY A 132 11.97 -4.68 -4.64
C GLY A 132 13.01 -5.28 -5.59
N GLY A 133 13.29 -6.57 -5.49
CA GLY A 133 14.35 -7.24 -6.23
C GLY A 133 14.29 -7.10 -7.76
N ALA A 134 13.10 -6.96 -8.35
CA ALA A 134 12.95 -6.74 -9.79
C ALA A 134 13.51 -5.37 -10.24
N SER A 135 13.60 -4.37 -9.35
CA SER A 135 14.19 -3.06 -9.66
C SER A 135 15.70 -3.11 -9.99
N LEU A 136 16.35 -4.22 -9.63
CA LEU A 136 17.78 -4.45 -9.89
C LEU A 136 18.02 -5.22 -11.20
N LYS A 137 16.97 -5.55 -11.96
CA LYS A 137 17.04 -6.36 -13.19
C LYS A 137 16.80 -5.48 -14.43
N LYS A 138 17.24 -5.99 -15.61
CA LYS A 138 17.08 -5.28 -16.88
C LYS A 138 15.62 -5.07 -17.28
N ASP A 139 14.76 -6.02 -16.93
CA ASP A 139 13.31 -6.00 -17.19
C ASP A 139 12.53 -5.03 -16.28
N PHE A 140 13.23 -4.29 -15.40
CA PHE A 140 12.59 -3.20 -14.64
C PHE A 140 11.96 -2.14 -15.54
N GLY A 141 12.60 -1.86 -16.71
CA GLY A 141 12.04 -0.95 -17.69
C GLY A 141 10.67 -1.38 -18.22
N ASP A 142 10.43 -2.69 -18.34
CA ASP A 142 9.14 -3.24 -18.80
C ASP A 142 8.05 -3.06 -17.73
N ILE A 143 8.43 -3.07 -16.44
CA ILE A 143 7.52 -2.79 -15.33
C ILE A 143 7.13 -1.31 -15.30
N VAL A 144 8.11 -0.41 -15.50
CA VAL A 144 7.89 1.05 -15.45
C VAL A 144 7.03 1.53 -16.64
N ASN A 145 7.10 0.84 -17.77
CA ASN A 145 6.36 1.19 -18.99
C ASN A 145 5.13 0.29 -19.24
N ALA A 146 4.70 -0.46 -18.23
CA ALA A 146 3.58 -1.40 -18.35
C ALA A 146 2.20 -0.72 -18.46
#